data_84c47b764440f09614560ae3739a5432
#
_entry.id   84c47b764440f09614560ae3739a5432
#
_cell.length_a   1.000
_cell.length_b   1.000
_cell.length_c   1.000
_cell.angle_alpha   90.00
_cell.angle_beta   90.00
_cell.angle_gamma   90.00
#
_symmetry.space_group_name_H-M   'P 1'
#
loop_
_entity.id
_entity.type
_entity.pdbx_description
1 polymer ?
#
loop_
_entity_poly.entity_id
_entity_poly.type
_entity_poly.pdbx_seq_one_letter_code
_entity_poly.pdbx_strand_id
1 'polypeptide(L)'
;MQAYGYDRLMLERWVRENYPDALIIRLPGLFGKNIKKNFIFDYIRRIPSMLRPEKLEELSRVQPGIAGFYTLEANGFYKCRALTADEERGLKDMLKETGFSALNFTDSRSVYQFYPLSRLWGDICTALSAGLTLFHPATEPVSAGELYEYLSGEPFVNELGGTPADYDYRTVHSALFGRSDGYICGKEQVMREIKQFVESY
;
A
#
# COMPACT_ATOMS: atom_id res chain seq x y z
N MET A 1 22.48 0.58 0.16
CA MET A 1 21.21 0.91 0.88
C MET A 1 20.60 2.13 0.19
N GLN A 2 19.30 2.12 -0.10
CA GLN A 2 18.63 3.31 -0.68
C GLN A 2 18.66 4.46 0.35
N ALA A 3 18.79 5.71 -0.11
CA ALA A 3 18.88 6.89 0.76
C ALA A 3 17.75 6.96 1.81
N TYR A 4 16.51 6.69 1.40
CA TYR A 4 15.35 6.65 2.31
C TYR A 4 15.52 5.66 3.48
N GLY A 5 16.01 4.44 3.21
CA GLY A 5 16.23 3.44 4.26
C GLY A 5 17.37 3.84 5.21
N TYR A 6 18.40 4.50 4.69
CA TYR A 6 19.50 5.02 5.49
C TYR A 6 19.02 6.14 6.44
N ASP A 7 18.27 7.12 5.93
CA ASP A 7 17.76 8.23 6.72
C ASP A 7 16.84 7.74 7.86
N ARG A 8 15.99 6.73 7.58
CA ARG A 8 15.15 6.10 8.61
C ARG A 8 15.99 5.40 9.69
N LEU A 9 17.05 4.69 9.31
CA LEU A 9 17.95 4.05 10.25
C LEU A 9 18.66 5.08 11.13
N MET A 10 19.13 6.19 10.55
CA MET A 10 19.81 7.26 11.31
C MET A 10 18.85 7.94 12.29
N LEU A 11 17.61 8.21 11.87
CA LEU A 11 16.58 8.74 12.76
C LEU A 11 16.27 7.79 13.92
N GLU A 12 16.12 6.49 13.66
CA GLU A 12 15.89 5.48 14.70
C GLU A 12 17.05 5.44 15.71
N ARG A 13 18.30 5.48 15.23
CA ARG A 13 19.48 5.53 16.10
C ARG A 13 19.47 6.76 16.98
N TRP A 14 19.22 7.94 16.39
CA TRP A 14 19.14 9.20 17.12
C TRP A 14 18.05 9.15 18.20
N VAL A 15 16.86 8.62 17.89
CA VAL A 15 15.78 8.47 18.89
C VAL A 15 16.22 7.56 20.04
N ARG A 16 16.85 6.43 19.76
CA ARG A 16 17.34 5.50 20.81
C ARG A 16 18.39 6.12 21.72
N GLU A 17 19.26 6.94 21.16
CA GLU A 17 20.33 7.61 21.91
C GLU A 17 19.79 8.75 22.80
N ASN A 18 18.78 9.50 22.34
CA ASN A 18 18.28 10.68 23.03
C ASN A 18 17.01 10.41 23.86
N TYR A 19 16.26 9.37 23.52
CA TYR A 19 14.99 8.98 24.16
C TYR A 19 14.92 7.46 24.33
N PRO A 20 15.71 6.88 25.26
CA PRO A 20 15.86 5.41 25.38
C PRO A 20 14.54 4.68 25.71
N ASP A 21 13.61 5.37 26.37
CA ASP A 21 12.30 4.84 26.75
C ASP A 21 11.22 5.02 25.66
N ALA A 22 11.55 5.65 24.53
CA ALA A 22 10.59 5.86 23.45
C ALA A 22 10.26 4.54 22.73
N LEU A 23 8.98 4.31 22.48
CA LEU A 23 8.53 3.19 21.65
C LEU A 23 8.74 3.53 20.16
N ILE A 24 9.62 2.80 19.51
CA ILE A 24 9.82 2.86 18.06
C ILE A 24 8.95 1.78 17.40
N ILE A 25 8.11 2.19 16.44
CA ILE A 25 7.24 1.27 15.69
C ILE A 25 7.65 1.27 14.23
N ARG A 26 8.00 0.09 13.70
CA ARG A 26 8.30 -0.12 12.28
C ARG A 26 7.07 -0.67 11.57
N LEU A 27 6.29 0.23 10.97
CA LEU A 27 5.02 -0.09 10.35
C LEU A 27 5.22 -0.76 8.97
N PRO A 28 4.43 -1.81 8.64
CA PRO A 28 4.37 -2.38 7.30
C PRO A 28 3.55 -1.51 6.34
N GLY A 29 3.05 -2.06 5.24
CA GLY A 29 2.17 -1.36 4.31
C GLY A 29 0.86 -0.94 4.98
N LEU A 30 0.58 0.36 5.09
CA LEU A 30 -0.59 0.87 5.79
C LEU A 30 -1.81 0.97 4.88
N PHE A 31 -3.00 0.64 5.41
CA PHE A 31 -4.26 0.99 4.79
C PHE A 31 -5.21 1.63 5.81
N GLY A 32 -6.13 2.45 5.31
CA GLY A 32 -7.08 3.19 6.13
C GLY A 32 -7.50 4.51 5.47
N LYS A 33 -8.41 5.22 6.10
CA LYS A 33 -8.90 6.51 5.61
C LYS A 33 -7.72 7.48 5.38
N ASN A 34 -7.72 8.14 4.23
CA ASN A 34 -6.68 9.07 3.78
C ASN A 34 -5.32 8.45 3.42
N ILE A 35 -5.12 7.15 3.50
CA ILE A 35 -3.94 6.49 2.93
C ILE A 35 -4.15 6.32 1.42
N LYS A 36 -3.46 7.15 0.62
CA LYS A 36 -3.58 7.21 -0.85
C LYS A 36 -2.35 6.57 -1.51
N LYS A 37 -1.97 5.39 -1.05
CA LYS A 37 -0.80 4.65 -1.52
C LYS A 37 -1.07 3.15 -1.49
N ASN A 38 -0.21 2.39 -2.16
CA ASN A 38 -0.19 0.93 -2.26
C ASN A 38 -1.33 0.31 -3.09
N PHE A 39 -1.25 -1.01 -3.24
CA PHE A 39 -2.14 -1.82 -4.04
C PHE A 39 -3.63 -1.69 -3.65
N ILE A 40 -3.94 -1.54 -2.35
CA ILE A 40 -5.33 -1.42 -1.88
C ILE A 40 -5.97 -0.13 -2.39
N PHE A 41 -5.22 0.98 -2.34
CA PHE A 41 -5.69 2.25 -2.89
C PHE A 41 -5.84 2.19 -4.42
N ASP A 42 -4.88 1.55 -5.10
CA ASP A 42 -4.92 1.36 -6.55
C ASP A 42 -6.10 0.45 -6.96
N TYR A 43 -6.43 -0.55 -6.14
CA TYR A 43 -7.61 -1.39 -6.33
C TYR A 43 -8.92 -0.58 -6.23
N ILE A 44 -9.04 0.31 -5.25
CA ILE A 44 -10.23 1.14 -5.06
C ILE A 44 -10.36 2.19 -6.17
N ARG A 45 -9.27 2.91 -6.41
CA ARG A 45 -9.31 4.09 -7.27
C ARG A 45 -9.18 3.76 -8.75
N ARG A 46 -8.41 2.76 -9.13
CA ARG A 46 -8.08 2.37 -10.53
C ARG A 46 -7.36 3.43 -11.36
N ILE A 47 -7.31 4.67 -10.92
CA ILE A 47 -6.70 5.80 -11.63
C ILE A 47 -5.24 5.92 -11.22
N PRO A 48 -4.30 5.86 -12.17
CA PRO A 48 -2.88 6.11 -11.90
C PRO A 48 -2.67 7.50 -11.28
N SER A 49 -2.01 7.55 -10.13
CA SER A 49 -1.69 8.82 -9.48
C SER A 49 -0.62 9.62 -10.25
N MET A 50 0.30 8.90 -10.91
CA MET A 50 1.38 9.48 -11.74
C MET A 50 1.60 8.62 -12.98
N LEU A 51 1.92 9.28 -14.09
CA LEU A 51 2.26 8.64 -15.36
C LEU A 51 3.58 9.21 -15.88
N ARG A 52 4.37 8.35 -16.54
CA ARG A 52 5.48 8.82 -17.35
C ARG A 52 4.95 9.48 -18.62
N PRO A 53 5.71 10.43 -19.25
CA PRO A 53 5.27 11.08 -20.48
C PRO A 53 4.86 10.10 -21.57
N GLU A 54 5.67 9.07 -21.79
CA GLU A 54 5.44 8.07 -22.84
C GLU A 54 4.13 7.29 -22.60
N LYS A 55 3.82 6.99 -21.34
CA LYS A 55 2.58 6.29 -21.00
C LYS A 55 1.35 7.19 -21.15
N LEU A 56 1.43 8.45 -20.76
CA LEU A 56 0.34 9.39 -20.98
C LEU A 56 0.07 9.59 -22.47
N GLU A 57 1.12 9.71 -23.29
CA GLU A 57 0.99 9.81 -24.75
C GLU A 57 0.33 8.54 -25.34
N GLU A 58 0.78 7.35 -24.93
CA GLU A 58 0.20 6.07 -25.35
C GLU A 58 -1.32 6.01 -25.05
N LEU A 59 -1.70 6.33 -23.81
CA LEU A 59 -3.10 6.32 -23.38
C LEU A 59 -3.93 7.37 -24.13
N SER A 60 -3.34 8.55 -24.38
CA SER A 60 -4.01 9.65 -25.07
C SER A 60 -4.19 9.40 -26.58
N ARG A 61 -3.44 8.49 -27.19
CA ARG A 61 -3.70 8.03 -28.56
C ARG A 61 -5.00 7.24 -28.67
N VAL A 62 -5.37 6.50 -27.63
CA VAL A 62 -6.62 5.74 -27.57
C VAL A 62 -7.77 6.63 -27.08
N GLN A 63 -7.51 7.40 -26.02
CA GLN A 63 -8.49 8.29 -25.38
C GLN A 63 -7.88 9.68 -25.12
N PRO A 64 -7.98 10.62 -26.09
CA PRO A 64 -7.36 11.96 -26.00
C PRO A 64 -7.77 12.76 -24.75
N GLY A 65 -8.97 12.53 -24.23
CA GLY A 65 -9.48 13.20 -23.02
C GLY A 65 -8.68 12.94 -21.77
N ILE A 66 -7.92 11.85 -21.70
CA ILE A 66 -7.13 11.46 -20.50
C ILE A 66 -6.08 12.54 -20.17
N ALA A 67 -5.44 13.14 -21.16
CA ALA A 67 -4.40 14.16 -20.94
C ALA A 67 -4.89 15.35 -20.10
N GLY A 68 -6.17 15.73 -20.21
CA GLY A 68 -6.76 16.85 -19.46
C GLY A 68 -6.83 16.64 -17.94
N PHE A 69 -6.60 15.43 -17.47
CA PHE A 69 -6.64 15.10 -16.04
C PHE A 69 -5.25 15.08 -15.39
N TYR A 70 -4.19 15.27 -16.17
CA TYR A 70 -2.80 15.15 -15.69
C TYR A 70 -2.02 16.45 -15.94
N THR A 71 -1.20 16.83 -14.95
CA THR A 71 -0.34 18.01 -14.98
C THR A 71 1.11 17.58 -14.86
N LEU A 72 1.98 18.15 -15.70
CA LEU A 72 3.43 17.90 -15.65
C LEU A 72 4.02 18.50 -14.36
N GLU A 73 4.71 17.68 -13.61
CA GLU A 73 5.43 18.05 -12.39
C GLU A 73 6.92 18.29 -12.68
N ALA A 74 7.60 19.01 -11.78
CA ALA A 74 9.02 19.34 -11.92
C ALA A 74 9.96 18.11 -12.04
N ASN A 75 9.52 16.95 -11.58
CA ASN A 75 10.25 15.68 -11.68
C ASN A 75 10.07 14.97 -13.04
N GLY A 76 9.38 15.58 -14.00
CA GLY A 76 9.15 15.05 -15.32
C GLY A 76 8.01 14.04 -15.44
N PHE A 77 7.26 13.78 -14.36
CA PHE A 77 6.08 12.92 -14.38
C PHE A 77 4.81 13.75 -14.49
N TYR A 78 3.79 13.16 -15.07
CA TYR A 78 2.44 13.70 -15.09
C TYR A 78 1.64 13.19 -13.90
N LYS A 79 1.16 14.11 -13.06
CA LYS A 79 0.38 13.82 -11.86
C LYS A 79 -1.10 14.05 -12.12
N CYS A 80 -1.93 13.10 -11.72
CA CYS A 80 -3.38 13.27 -11.75
C CYS A 80 -3.78 14.41 -10.80
N ARG A 81 -4.49 15.41 -11.32
CA ARG A 81 -5.02 16.52 -10.51
C ARG A 81 -6.13 16.05 -9.56
N ALA A 82 -6.56 16.91 -8.67
CA ALA A 82 -7.77 16.67 -7.91
C ALA A 82 -8.98 16.58 -8.86
N LEU A 83 -9.83 15.57 -8.66
CA LEU A 83 -10.99 15.27 -9.48
C LEU A 83 -12.26 15.43 -8.66
N THR A 84 -13.32 15.89 -9.31
CA THR A 84 -14.68 15.72 -8.80
C THR A 84 -15.12 14.26 -8.95
N ALA A 85 -16.22 13.87 -8.30
CA ALA A 85 -16.73 12.50 -8.41
C ALA A 85 -17.12 12.12 -9.86
N ASP A 86 -17.65 13.08 -10.62
CA ASP A 86 -18.04 12.87 -12.02
C ASP A 86 -16.82 12.73 -12.92
N GLU A 87 -15.79 13.55 -12.71
CA GLU A 87 -14.52 13.46 -13.42
C GLU A 87 -13.81 12.13 -13.12
N GLU A 88 -13.86 11.67 -11.86
CA GLU A 88 -13.27 10.40 -11.48
C GLU A 88 -13.95 9.24 -12.20
N ARG A 89 -15.28 9.24 -12.28
CA ARG A 89 -16.03 8.23 -13.06
C ARG A 89 -15.65 8.26 -14.52
N GLY A 90 -15.72 9.44 -15.15
CA GLY A 90 -15.37 9.58 -16.55
C GLY A 90 -13.93 9.15 -16.89
N LEU A 91 -12.97 9.48 -16.02
CA LEU A 91 -11.58 9.05 -16.21
C LEU A 91 -11.41 7.54 -16.04
N LYS A 92 -12.12 6.92 -15.09
CA LYS A 92 -12.14 5.44 -14.95
C LYS A 92 -12.65 4.75 -16.21
N ASP A 93 -13.73 5.27 -16.79
CA ASP A 93 -14.31 4.71 -18.03
C ASP A 93 -13.33 4.86 -19.20
N MET A 94 -12.73 6.03 -19.38
CA MET A 94 -11.70 6.25 -20.41
C MET A 94 -10.48 5.32 -20.24
N LEU A 95 -10.01 5.14 -19.01
CA LEU A 95 -8.89 4.23 -18.73
C LEU A 95 -9.27 2.78 -19.01
N LYS A 96 -10.51 2.37 -18.66
CA LYS A 96 -11.00 1.02 -18.95
C LYS A 96 -10.97 0.72 -20.46
N GLU A 97 -11.33 1.68 -21.30
CA GLU A 97 -11.27 1.52 -22.77
C GLU A 97 -9.83 1.33 -23.28
N THR A 98 -8.84 1.89 -22.59
CA THR A 98 -7.42 1.67 -22.93
C THR A 98 -6.89 0.32 -22.44
N GLY A 99 -7.62 -0.42 -21.62
CA GLY A 99 -7.16 -1.63 -20.96
C GLY A 99 -6.12 -1.36 -19.85
N PHE A 100 -5.96 -0.11 -19.41
CA PHE A 100 -4.94 0.29 -18.43
C PHE A 100 -5.55 0.88 -17.16
N SER A 101 -4.96 0.58 -16.02
CA SER A 101 -5.35 1.15 -14.73
C SER A 101 -4.14 1.24 -13.79
N ALA A 102 -4.33 1.79 -12.60
CA ALA A 102 -3.29 1.82 -11.56
C ALA A 102 -2.78 0.42 -11.18
N LEU A 103 -3.61 -0.61 -11.33
CA LEU A 103 -3.21 -2.00 -11.05
C LEU A 103 -2.09 -2.51 -11.95
N ASN A 104 -1.95 -1.96 -13.16
CA ASN A 104 -0.88 -2.37 -14.07
C ASN A 104 0.53 -2.02 -13.58
N PHE A 105 0.66 -1.24 -12.49
CA PHE A 105 1.93 -0.98 -11.85
C PHE A 105 2.35 -2.04 -10.82
N THR A 106 1.47 -2.97 -10.47
CA THR A 106 1.74 -3.99 -9.47
C THR A 106 1.86 -5.37 -10.12
N ASP A 107 2.96 -6.06 -9.86
CA ASP A 107 3.11 -7.46 -10.23
C ASP A 107 2.20 -8.32 -9.35
N SER A 108 1.36 -9.17 -9.97
CA SER A 108 0.40 -10.01 -9.25
C SER A 108 1.05 -11.01 -8.29
N ARG A 109 2.31 -11.37 -8.54
CA ARG A 109 3.11 -12.26 -7.71
C ARG A 109 3.74 -11.56 -6.50
N SER A 110 3.73 -10.21 -6.48
CA SER A 110 4.31 -9.45 -5.37
C SER A 110 3.58 -9.73 -4.07
N VAL A 111 4.34 -9.99 -3.01
CA VAL A 111 3.87 -10.32 -1.68
C VAL A 111 4.07 -9.13 -0.75
N TYR A 112 3.02 -8.76 -0.05
CA TYR A 112 2.98 -7.58 0.83
C TYR A 112 2.43 -7.93 2.21
N GLN A 113 2.77 -7.11 3.19
CA GLN A 113 2.17 -7.11 4.51
C GLN A 113 1.36 -5.83 4.69
N PHE A 114 0.07 -5.96 5.00
CA PHE A 114 -0.83 -4.82 5.14
C PHE A 114 -1.32 -4.69 6.58
N TYR A 115 -1.30 -3.45 7.09
CA TYR A 115 -1.67 -3.14 8.46
C TYR A 115 -2.74 -2.04 8.52
N PRO A 116 -3.89 -2.28 9.18
CA PRO A 116 -4.97 -1.30 9.28
C PRO A 116 -4.64 -0.22 10.31
N LEU A 117 -4.73 1.04 9.92
CA LEU A 117 -4.53 2.17 10.83
C LEU A 117 -5.53 2.20 11.99
N SER A 118 -6.69 1.60 11.83
CA SER A 118 -7.72 1.51 12.89
C SER A 118 -7.24 0.77 14.15
N ARG A 119 -6.26 -0.11 14.02
CA ARG A 119 -5.71 -0.88 15.16
C ARG A 119 -4.55 -0.18 15.85
N LEU A 120 -3.94 0.81 15.21
CA LEU A 120 -2.65 1.35 15.62
C LEU A 120 -2.63 1.81 17.09
N TRP A 121 -3.67 2.50 17.55
CA TRP A 121 -3.71 2.98 18.94
C TRP A 121 -3.79 1.84 19.95
N GLY A 122 -4.62 0.83 19.72
CA GLY A 122 -4.72 -0.35 20.59
C GLY A 122 -3.40 -1.13 20.68
N ASP A 123 -2.75 -1.32 19.52
CA ASP A 123 -1.48 -2.03 19.44
C ASP A 123 -0.32 -1.24 20.10
N ILE A 124 -0.34 0.10 20.01
CA ILE A 124 0.57 0.99 20.76
C ILE A 124 0.37 0.78 22.28
N CYS A 125 -0.86 0.82 22.75
CA CYS A 125 -1.15 0.62 24.18
C CYS A 125 -0.68 -0.76 24.66
N THR A 126 -0.88 -1.81 23.87
CA THR A 126 -0.40 -3.16 24.16
C THR A 126 1.12 -3.20 24.26
N ALA A 127 1.83 -2.60 23.30
CA ALA A 127 3.29 -2.55 23.28
C ALA A 127 3.86 -1.78 24.47
N LEU A 128 3.28 -0.61 24.80
CA LEU A 128 3.70 0.20 25.95
C LEU A 128 3.45 -0.52 27.28
N SER A 129 2.29 -1.18 27.42
CA SER A 129 1.96 -1.96 28.63
C SER A 129 2.91 -3.14 28.84
N ALA A 130 3.47 -3.68 27.75
CA ALA A 130 4.50 -4.71 27.77
C ALA A 130 5.93 -4.17 27.95
N GLY A 131 6.11 -2.85 28.10
CA GLY A 131 7.42 -2.21 28.26
C GLY A 131 8.31 -2.26 27.03
N LEU A 132 7.73 -2.35 25.83
CA LEU A 132 8.50 -2.42 24.58
C LEU A 132 9.05 -1.06 24.20
N THR A 133 10.31 -1.04 23.75
CA THR A 133 10.95 0.13 23.12
C THR A 133 11.09 -0.02 21.60
N LEU A 134 10.86 -1.23 21.08
CA LEU A 134 10.81 -1.52 19.63
C LEU A 134 9.70 -2.49 19.34
N PHE A 135 8.83 -2.14 18.39
CA PHE A 135 7.73 -2.98 17.97
C PHE A 135 7.58 -3.03 16.43
N HIS A 136 7.40 -4.23 15.91
CA HIS A 136 7.05 -4.53 14.53
C HIS A 136 5.65 -5.14 14.49
N PRO A 137 4.59 -4.41 14.13
CA PRO A 137 3.26 -4.98 13.96
C PRO A 137 3.17 -5.77 12.64
N ALA A 138 3.97 -6.83 12.55
CA ALA A 138 4.04 -7.68 11.37
C ALA A 138 2.75 -8.49 11.21
N THR A 139 2.11 -8.36 10.06
CA THR A 139 0.94 -9.15 9.66
C THR A 139 1.37 -10.27 8.72
N GLU A 140 0.59 -11.35 8.63
CA GLU A 140 0.89 -12.42 7.70
C GLU A 140 0.83 -11.92 6.24
N PRO A 141 1.81 -12.27 5.39
CA PRO A 141 1.88 -11.78 4.02
C PRO A 141 0.73 -12.26 3.13
N VAL A 142 0.37 -11.44 2.13
CA VAL A 142 -0.58 -11.78 1.09
C VAL A 142 -0.07 -11.30 -0.26
N SER A 143 -0.21 -12.13 -1.32
CA SER A 143 0.13 -11.68 -2.66
C SER A 143 -0.91 -10.73 -3.23
N ALA A 144 -0.49 -9.87 -4.16
CA ALA A 144 -1.43 -8.97 -4.85
C ALA A 144 -2.50 -9.76 -5.63
N GLY A 145 -2.12 -10.90 -6.21
CA GLY A 145 -3.05 -11.79 -6.91
C GLY A 145 -4.10 -12.39 -5.98
N GLU A 146 -3.68 -12.99 -4.84
CA GLU A 146 -4.60 -13.54 -3.83
C GLU A 146 -5.56 -12.48 -3.29
N LEU A 147 -5.02 -11.29 -2.98
CA LEU A 147 -5.84 -10.21 -2.45
C LEU A 147 -6.87 -9.72 -3.48
N TYR A 148 -6.45 -9.55 -4.73
CA TYR A 148 -7.36 -9.15 -5.80
C TYR A 148 -8.49 -10.15 -6.00
N GLU A 149 -8.16 -11.45 -6.11
CA GLU A 149 -9.14 -12.52 -6.27
C GLU A 149 -10.12 -12.56 -5.09
N TYR A 150 -9.63 -12.43 -3.86
CA TYR A 150 -10.47 -12.36 -2.68
C TYR A 150 -11.45 -11.18 -2.67
N LEU A 151 -11.03 -10.02 -3.21
CA LEU A 151 -11.85 -8.80 -3.26
C LEU A 151 -12.84 -8.79 -4.43
N SER A 152 -12.45 -9.31 -5.59
CA SER A 152 -13.24 -9.21 -6.84
C SER A 152 -13.94 -10.48 -7.23
N GLY A 153 -13.48 -11.64 -6.76
CA GLY A 153 -13.91 -12.95 -7.26
C GLY A 153 -13.27 -13.35 -8.59
N GLU A 154 -12.37 -12.52 -9.15
CA GLU A 154 -11.74 -12.73 -10.45
C GLU A 154 -10.22 -12.86 -10.30
N PRO A 155 -9.54 -13.66 -11.12
CA PRO A 155 -8.09 -13.76 -11.09
C PRO A 155 -7.42 -12.44 -11.52
N PHE A 156 -6.28 -12.13 -10.90
CA PHE A 156 -5.41 -11.01 -11.31
C PHE A 156 -4.07 -11.56 -11.78
N VAL A 157 -3.82 -11.42 -13.08
CA VAL A 157 -2.55 -11.81 -13.70
C VAL A 157 -1.94 -10.58 -14.36
N ASN A 158 -0.89 -10.06 -13.75
CA ASN A 158 -0.09 -8.95 -14.28
C ASN A 158 1.37 -9.21 -13.89
N GLU A 159 2.15 -9.75 -14.80
CA GLU A 159 3.56 -10.05 -14.58
C GLU A 159 4.43 -8.95 -15.16
N LEU A 160 5.18 -8.28 -14.29
CA LEU A 160 6.13 -7.25 -14.69
C LEU A 160 7.53 -7.87 -14.87
N GLY A 161 8.33 -7.23 -15.69
CA GLY A 161 9.73 -7.60 -15.82
C GLY A 161 10.50 -7.37 -14.52
N GLY A 162 11.28 -8.37 -14.08
CA GLY A 162 12.07 -8.29 -12.86
C GLY A 162 11.60 -9.21 -11.75
N THR A 163 12.21 -9.05 -10.56
CA THR A 163 11.86 -9.83 -9.37
C THR A 163 10.67 -9.16 -8.67
N PRO A 164 9.56 -9.85 -8.45
CA PRO A 164 8.45 -9.34 -7.66
C PRO A 164 8.89 -8.96 -6.25
N ALA A 165 8.22 -8.00 -5.64
CA ALA A 165 8.43 -7.71 -4.23
C ALA A 165 8.02 -8.91 -3.37
N ASP A 166 8.82 -9.21 -2.35
CA ASP A 166 8.55 -10.32 -1.42
C ASP A 166 8.87 -9.85 0.00
N TYR A 167 7.81 -9.47 0.73
CA TYR A 167 7.90 -8.98 2.10
C TYR A 167 7.34 -10.01 3.07
N ASP A 168 8.20 -10.53 3.94
CA ASP A 168 7.84 -11.41 5.06
C ASP A 168 8.63 -11.01 6.32
N TYR A 169 8.28 -9.87 6.89
CA TYR A 169 8.82 -9.44 8.17
C TYR A 169 8.08 -10.12 9.31
N ARG A 170 8.82 -10.47 10.38
CA ARG A 170 8.25 -11.11 11.55
C ARG A 170 8.53 -10.30 12.82
N THR A 171 7.64 -10.42 13.79
CA THR A 171 7.83 -9.87 15.13
C THR A 171 8.16 -10.97 16.14
N VAL A 172 9.04 -10.65 17.07
CA VAL A 172 9.31 -11.54 18.23
C VAL A 172 8.22 -11.42 19.30
N HIS A 173 7.30 -10.48 19.14
CA HIS A 173 6.26 -10.14 20.12
C HIS A 173 4.87 -10.68 19.74
N SER A 174 4.78 -11.65 18.83
CA SER A 174 3.50 -12.24 18.38
C SER A 174 2.68 -12.81 19.52
N ALA A 175 3.32 -13.33 20.58
CA ALA A 175 2.66 -13.87 21.76
C ALA A 175 1.79 -12.85 22.51
N LEU A 176 2.13 -11.56 22.49
CA LEU A 176 1.30 -10.48 23.05
C LEU A 176 -0.06 -10.33 22.34
N PHE A 177 -0.16 -10.86 21.13
CA PHE A 177 -1.36 -10.86 20.29
C PHE A 177 -1.98 -12.25 20.14
N GLY A 178 -1.60 -13.18 21.05
CA GLY A 178 -2.15 -14.55 21.09
C GLY A 178 -1.64 -15.47 19.96
N ARG A 179 -0.49 -15.17 19.35
CA ARG A 179 0.08 -15.95 18.24
C ARG A 179 1.52 -16.38 18.53
N SER A 180 2.00 -17.40 17.80
CA SER A 180 3.36 -17.94 17.95
C SER A 180 4.15 -18.03 16.65
N ASP A 181 3.58 -17.55 15.53
CA ASP A 181 4.12 -17.67 14.18
C ASP A 181 4.93 -16.46 13.70
N GLY A 182 5.11 -15.47 14.58
CA GLY A 182 5.83 -14.24 14.27
C GLY A 182 4.96 -13.15 13.64
N TYR A 183 3.65 -13.29 13.63
CA TYR A 183 2.72 -12.28 13.15
C TYR A 183 1.74 -11.88 14.27
N ILE A 184 1.28 -10.63 14.25
CA ILE A 184 0.23 -10.16 15.17
C ILE A 184 -1.17 -10.46 14.63
N CYS A 185 -1.28 -10.80 13.35
CA CYS A 185 -2.55 -11.01 12.65
C CYS A 185 -2.34 -11.97 11.48
N GLY A 186 -3.23 -12.93 11.33
CA GLY A 186 -3.20 -13.91 10.25
C GLY A 186 -3.75 -13.37 8.92
N LYS A 187 -3.36 -14.01 7.81
CA LYS A 187 -3.73 -13.64 6.42
C LYS A 187 -5.25 -13.46 6.25
N GLU A 188 -6.04 -14.42 6.69
CA GLU A 188 -7.50 -14.35 6.55
C GLU A 188 -8.11 -13.14 7.26
N GLN A 189 -7.59 -12.79 8.44
CA GLN A 189 -8.06 -11.61 9.16
C GLN A 189 -7.66 -10.34 8.42
N VAL A 190 -6.42 -10.24 7.93
CA VAL A 190 -5.94 -9.10 7.12
C VAL A 190 -6.84 -8.91 5.90
N MET A 191 -7.10 -9.98 5.14
CA MET A 191 -7.95 -9.90 3.94
C MET A 191 -9.39 -9.48 4.27
N ARG A 192 -9.98 -9.99 5.37
CA ARG A 192 -11.31 -9.54 5.82
C ARG A 192 -11.33 -8.05 6.18
N GLU A 193 -10.34 -7.57 6.92
CA GLU A 193 -10.24 -6.15 7.30
C GLU A 193 -10.05 -5.25 6.07
N ILE A 194 -9.26 -5.69 5.08
CA ILE A 194 -9.12 -4.99 3.80
C ILE A 194 -10.45 -4.96 3.05
N LYS A 195 -11.17 -6.08 2.97
CA LYS A 195 -12.47 -6.15 2.28
C LYS A 195 -13.47 -5.20 2.92
N GLN A 196 -13.59 -5.20 4.24
CA GLN A 196 -14.46 -4.28 4.98
C GLN A 196 -14.09 -2.81 4.70
N PHE A 197 -12.79 -2.50 4.66
CA PHE A 197 -12.33 -1.15 4.32
C PHE A 197 -12.70 -0.76 2.88
N VAL A 198 -12.47 -1.64 1.91
CA VAL A 198 -12.82 -1.42 0.50
C VAL A 198 -14.31 -1.21 0.31
N GLU A 199 -15.16 -2.00 0.99
CA GLU A 199 -16.63 -1.88 0.93
C GLU A 199 -17.16 -0.61 1.61
N SER A 200 -16.38 0.00 2.50
CA SER A 200 -16.74 1.25 3.20
C SER A 200 -16.27 2.52 2.51
N TYR A 201 -15.48 2.40 1.45
CA TYR A 201 -14.85 3.52 0.76
C TYR A 201 -15.77 4.08 -0.35
#